data_ebb1bac193bfa3fef8c2a08b1c90684a
#
_entry.id   ebb1bac193bfa3fef8c2a08b1c90684a
#
_cell.length_a   1.000
_cell.length_b   1.000
_cell.length_c   1.000
_cell.angle_alpha   90.00
_cell.angle_beta   90.00
_cell.angle_gamma   90.00
#
_symmetry.space_group_name_H-M   'P 1'
#
loop_
_entity.id
_entity.type
_entity.pdbx_description
1 polymer ?
#
loop_
_entity_poly.entity_id
_entity_poly.type
_entity_poly.pdbx_seq_one_letter_code
_entity_poly.pdbx_strand_id
1 'polypeptide(L)'
;MLNAYIYDGLRTPFGRHAGELASIRPDDLAGLVIQRLIEKTGVPGADIEDVIFGDTNQAGEDSRNVARHAALLAGLPVTVPGQTVNRLCASGLGAIIDSARAITSGEGDLYVAGGVESMSRAPFVMGKAESAYSRDAKIYDTTIGSRFPNKKIVAQYGGHSMPETGDNVAVEYGITREQADLFAAQSQAKYQKAKEEGFFEGEITAVEVSQGKKLPPKQVTEDEHPRPSSTVEALTKLKPLFEGGVVTAGNASGINDGAAAVLIGSEAAGQKYGLKPMAKILSAAAAGVEPRIMGAGPIEAIKKAVSRAGLTLDDLDIIEINEAFASQVLSCLKGLGVDFNDPRVNPNGGAIAVGHPLGASGARLALTVARELQRRNKKYAVVSLCIGVGQGLAMVIENVA
;
A
#
# COMPACT_ATOMS: atom_id res chain seq x y z
N MET A 1 -19.48 13.71 4.76
CA MET A 1 -19.08 12.32 4.51
C MET A 1 -18.75 12.16 3.03
N LEU A 2 -17.85 11.26 2.68
CA LEU A 2 -17.61 10.89 1.28
C LEU A 2 -18.79 10.04 0.77
N ASN A 3 -19.04 10.10 -0.55
CA ASN A 3 -20.11 9.35 -1.18
C ASN A 3 -19.63 8.76 -2.50
N ALA A 4 -18.78 7.76 -2.39
CA ALA A 4 -18.23 7.01 -3.51
C ALA A 4 -18.16 5.52 -3.15
N TYR A 5 -18.11 4.66 -4.15
CA TYR A 5 -18.17 3.22 -4.00
C TYR A 5 -16.95 2.55 -4.64
N ILE A 6 -16.45 1.52 -3.99
CA ILE A 6 -15.51 0.55 -4.56
C ILE A 6 -16.36 -0.51 -5.27
N TYR A 7 -16.17 -0.66 -6.58
CA TYR A 7 -16.92 -1.64 -7.38
C TYR A 7 -16.16 -2.92 -7.64
N ASP A 8 -14.89 -2.81 -7.97
CA ASP A 8 -14.01 -3.96 -8.20
C ASP A 8 -12.55 -3.53 -8.07
N GLY A 9 -11.65 -4.50 -8.11
CA GLY A 9 -10.23 -4.25 -8.10
C GLY A 9 -9.44 -5.49 -8.47
N LEU A 10 -8.19 -5.26 -8.86
CA LEU A 10 -7.19 -6.28 -9.13
C LEU A 10 -5.83 -5.79 -8.66
N ARG A 11 -4.94 -6.73 -8.37
CA ARG A 11 -3.52 -6.47 -8.17
C ARG A 11 -2.65 -7.48 -8.89
N THR A 12 -1.43 -7.14 -9.14
CA THR A 12 -0.41 -8.12 -9.50
C THR A 12 -0.06 -8.98 -8.27
N PRO A 13 0.55 -10.15 -8.44
CA PRO A 13 1.33 -10.72 -7.36
C PRO A 13 2.37 -9.69 -6.90
N PHE A 14 2.77 -9.71 -5.62
CA PHE A 14 3.86 -8.88 -5.15
C PHE A 14 5.18 -9.65 -5.23
N GLY A 15 6.10 -9.12 -6.03
CA GLY A 15 7.46 -9.63 -6.18
C GLY A 15 8.34 -9.16 -5.02
N ARG A 16 9.35 -9.95 -4.67
CA ARG A 16 10.43 -9.49 -3.79
C ARG A 16 11.45 -8.68 -4.60
N HIS A 17 12.26 -7.91 -3.90
CA HIS A 17 13.37 -7.18 -4.52
C HIS A 17 14.28 -8.12 -5.32
N ALA A 18 14.59 -7.73 -6.55
CA ALA A 18 15.36 -8.52 -7.52
C ALA A 18 14.76 -9.92 -7.80
N GLY A 19 13.44 -10.09 -7.59
CA GLY A 19 12.71 -11.33 -7.79
C GLY A 19 12.00 -11.43 -9.14
N GLU A 20 10.89 -12.14 -9.16
CA GLU A 20 10.15 -12.50 -10.38
C GLU A 20 9.69 -11.29 -11.21
N LEU A 21 9.31 -10.19 -10.55
CA LEU A 21 8.82 -8.97 -11.22
C LEU A 21 9.93 -7.95 -11.53
N ALA A 22 11.16 -8.18 -11.12
CA ALA A 22 12.24 -7.21 -11.23
C ALA A 22 12.56 -6.76 -12.67
N SER A 23 12.24 -7.57 -13.68
CA SER A 23 12.44 -7.24 -15.09
C SER A 23 11.32 -6.40 -15.71
N ILE A 24 10.17 -6.25 -15.01
CA ILE A 24 9.01 -5.54 -15.53
C ILE A 24 9.07 -4.07 -15.11
N ARG A 25 8.83 -3.19 -16.05
CA ARG A 25 8.77 -1.74 -15.80
C ARG A 25 7.56 -1.36 -14.94
N PRO A 26 7.67 -0.34 -14.08
CA PRO A 26 6.53 0.10 -13.26
C PRO A 26 5.34 0.59 -14.10
N ASP A 27 5.57 1.28 -15.20
CA ASP A 27 4.51 1.74 -16.09
C ASP A 27 3.79 0.57 -16.79
N ASP A 28 4.52 -0.50 -17.17
CA ASP A 28 3.92 -1.71 -17.73
C ASP A 28 3.08 -2.48 -16.66
N LEU A 29 3.57 -2.60 -15.42
CA LEU A 29 2.80 -3.23 -14.32
C LEU A 29 1.50 -2.47 -14.04
N ALA A 30 1.57 -1.14 -13.98
CA ALA A 30 0.41 -0.30 -13.77
C ALA A 30 -0.56 -0.37 -14.95
N GLY A 31 -0.07 -0.35 -16.19
CA GLY A 31 -0.88 -0.51 -17.39
C GLY A 31 -1.60 -1.86 -17.44
N LEU A 32 -0.89 -2.93 -17.10
CA LEU A 32 -1.45 -4.28 -17.07
C LEU A 32 -2.63 -4.39 -16.09
N VAL A 33 -2.46 -3.92 -14.85
CA VAL A 33 -3.52 -4.08 -13.84
C VAL A 33 -4.75 -3.22 -14.17
N ILE A 34 -4.56 -2.05 -14.78
CA ILE A 34 -5.66 -1.21 -15.28
C ILE A 34 -6.39 -1.91 -16.43
N GLN A 35 -5.65 -2.39 -17.43
CA GLN A 35 -6.22 -3.11 -18.56
C GLN A 35 -7.08 -4.29 -18.09
N ARG A 36 -6.55 -5.13 -17.19
CA ARG A 36 -7.26 -6.29 -16.66
C ARG A 36 -8.50 -5.90 -15.84
N LEU A 37 -8.46 -4.79 -15.12
CA LEU A 37 -9.61 -4.30 -14.39
C LEU A 37 -10.72 -3.82 -15.33
N ILE A 38 -10.39 -3.10 -16.39
CA ILE A 38 -11.36 -2.66 -17.41
C ILE A 38 -11.97 -3.86 -18.15
N GLU A 39 -11.14 -4.83 -18.55
CA GLU A 39 -11.60 -6.09 -19.16
C GLU A 39 -12.54 -6.85 -18.22
N LYS A 40 -12.22 -6.97 -16.94
CA LYS A 40 -13.01 -7.67 -15.92
C LYS A 40 -14.37 -7.02 -15.67
N THR A 41 -14.39 -5.70 -15.58
CA THR A 41 -15.60 -4.94 -15.24
C THR A 41 -16.50 -4.65 -16.46
N GLY A 42 -15.92 -4.69 -17.66
CA GLY A 42 -16.62 -4.39 -18.91
C GLY A 42 -17.05 -2.94 -19.08
N VAL A 43 -16.58 -2.03 -18.23
CA VAL A 43 -16.88 -0.60 -18.36
C VAL A 43 -16.18 -0.02 -19.58
N PRO A 44 -16.83 0.87 -20.35
CA PRO A 44 -16.18 1.53 -21.48
C PRO A 44 -15.01 2.39 -20.98
N GLY A 45 -13.81 2.16 -21.50
CA GLY A 45 -12.63 2.95 -21.12
C GLY A 45 -12.80 4.46 -21.35
N ALA A 46 -13.66 4.85 -22.31
CA ALA A 46 -13.97 6.26 -22.61
C ALA A 46 -14.82 6.95 -21.52
N ASP A 47 -15.44 6.18 -20.64
CA ASP A 47 -16.27 6.71 -19.53
C ASP A 47 -15.47 6.82 -18.22
N ILE A 48 -14.18 6.49 -18.24
CA ILE A 48 -13.27 6.76 -17.13
C ILE A 48 -12.92 8.25 -17.14
N GLU A 49 -13.26 8.94 -16.06
CA GLU A 49 -13.02 10.38 -15.91
C GLU A 49 -11.53 10.68 -15.74
N ASP A 50 -10.85 9.92 -14.86
CA ASP A 50 -9.42 10.06 -14.62
C ASP A 50 -8.81 8.75 -14.07
N VAL A 51 -7.50 8.59 -14.25
CA VAL A 51 -6.68 7.55 -13.63
C VAL A 51 -5.80 8.19 -12.58
N ILE A 52 -6.07 7.91 -11.29
CA ILE A 52 -5.29 8.44 -10.17
C ILE A 52 -4.46 7.33 -9.55
N PHE A 53 -3.13 7.40 -9.68
CA PHE A 53 -2.23 6.35 -9.21
C PHE A 53 -1.19 6.87 -8.23
N GLY A 54 -1.00 6.11 -7.16
CA GLY A 54 0.07 6.31 -6.19
C GLY A 54 1.39 5.76 -6.71
N ASP A 55 2.47 6.56 -6.57
CA ASP A 55 3.82 6.14 -6.87
C ASP A 55 4.81 7.02 -6.10
N THR A 56 5.82 6.41 -5.48
CA THR A 56 6.75 7.16 -4.64
C THR A 56 8.03 7.54 -5.38
N ASN A 57 8.46 6.71 -6.32
CA ASN A 57 9.65 6.95 -7.11
C ASN A 57 9.27 7.44 -8.50
N GLN A 58 9.44 8.73 -8.76
CA GLN A 58 9.02 9.37 -10.00
C GLN A 58 10.21 9.80 -10.90
N ALA A 59 11.40 9.30 -10.59
CA ALA A 59 12.64 9.73 -11.26
C ALA A 59 13.13 8.73 -12.32
N GLY A 60 12.54 7.55 -12.41
CA GLY A 60 12.92 6.47 -13.30
C GLY A 60 11.95 6.25 -14.46
N GLU A 61 11.62 5.00 -14.70
CA GLU A 61 10.73 4.53 -15.77
C GLU A 61 9.27 4.90 -15.55
N ASP A 62 8.91 5.29 -14.32
CA ASP A 62 7.66 5.93 -13.90
C ASP A 62 7.45 7.34 -14.51
N SER A 63 8.53 7.95 -15.02
CA SER A 63 8.49 9.14 -15.88
C SER A 63 7.69 10.31 -15.33
N ARG A 64 7.71 10.54 -14.02
CA ARG A 64 7.06 11.63 -13.26
C ARG A 64 5.53 11.52 -13.14
N ASN A 65 4.85 10.91 -14.10
CA ASN A 65 3.40 10.72 -14.09
C ASN A 65 3.05 9.32 -14.63
N VAL A 66 3.31 8.32 -13.82
CA VAL A 66 3.08 6.91 -14.16
C VAL A 66 1.60 6.65 -14.48
N ALA A 67 0.67 7.36 -13.84
CA ALA A 67 -0.77 7.19 -14.07
C ALA A 67 -1.15 7.46 -15.53
N ARG A 68 -0.64 8.54 -16.12
CA ARG A 68 -0.91 8.84 -17.53
C ARG A 68 -0.26 7.84 -18.48
N HIS A 69 0.97 7.40 -18.19
CA HIS A 69 1.62 6.35 -18.97
C HIS A 69 0.82 5.05 -18.89
N ALA A 70 0.43 4.65 -17.68
CA ALA A 70 -0.35 3.43 -17.46
C ALA A 70 -1.73 3.46 -18.16
N ALA A 71 -2.43 4.60 -18.13
CA ALA A 71 -3.69 4.77 -18.86
C ALA A 71 -3.52 4.50 -20.37
N LEU A 72 -2.47 5.03 -20.98
CA LEU A 72 -2.17 4.82 -22.41
C LEU A 72 -1.74 3.38 -22.69
N LEU A 73 -0.89 2.79 -21.85
CA LEU A 73 -0.44 1.39 -21.96
C LEU A 73 -1.59 0.40 -21.77
N ALA A 74 -2.56 0.74 -20.91
CA ALA A 74 -3.79 -0.05 -20.72
C ALA A 74 -4.75 0.02 -21.94
N GLY A 75 -4.46 0.85 -22.93
CA GLY A 75 -5.30 1.03 -24.10
C GLY A 75 -6.53 1.92 -23.86
N LEU A 76 -6.56 2.71 -22.78
CA LEU A 76 -7.60 3.70 -22.59
C LEU A 76 -7.51 4.79 -23.67
N PRO A 77 -8.65 5.41 -24.06
CA PRO A 77 -8.64 6.50 -25.01
C PRO A 77 -7.71 7.65 -24.59
N VAL A 78 -7.11 8.33 -25.56
CA VAL A 78 -6.19 9.46 -25.29
C VAL A 78 -6.86 10.63 -24.57
N THR A 79 -8.18 10.66 -24.54
CA THR A 79 -9.00 11.63 -23.81
C THR A 79 -9.00 11.40 -22.30
N VAL A 80 -8.69 10.18 -21.82
CA VAL A 80 -8.66 9.88 -20.40
C VAL A 80 -7.36 10.42 -19.79
N PRO A 81 -7.41 11.38 -18.88
CA PRO A 81 -6.22 11.93 -18.22
C PRO A 81 -5.58 10.95 -17.23
N GLY A 82 -4.53 11.37 -16.56
CA GLY A 82 -3.89 10.60 -15.50
C GLY A 82 -3.12 11.49 -14.55
N GLN A 83 -3.29 11.26 -13.25
CA GLN A 83 -2.62 11.97 -12.18
C GLN A 83 -1.85 11.01 -11.28
N THR A 84 -0.58 11.31 -11.04
CA THR A 84 0.22 10.58 -10.03
C THR A 84 0.24 11.34 -8.72
N VAL A 85 -0.09 10.63 -7.63
CA VAL A 85 -0.06 11.16 -6.27
C VAL A 85 1.05 10.52 -5.46
N ASN A 86 1.72 11.31 -4.62
CA ASN A 86 2.77 10.84 -3.74
C ASN A 86 2.50 11.24 -2.29
N ARG A 87 2.13 10.27 -1.51
CA ARG A 87 2.08 10.32 -0.05
C ARG A 87 2.88 9.15 0.52
N LEU A 88 4.03 8.87 -0.08
CA LEU A 88 4.89 7.75 0.27
C LEU A 88 4.08 6.44 0.40
N CYS A 89 4.23 5.71 1.50
CA CYS A 89 3.57 4.41 1.73
C CYS A 89 2.04 4.42 1.54
N ALA A 90 1.39 5.56 1.69
CA ALA A 90 -0.07 5.69 1.56
C ALA A 90 -0.52 6.28 0.22
N SER A 91 0.35 6.33 -0.80
CA SER A 91 0.02 6.94 -2.10
C SER A 91 -1.18 6.28 -2.76
N GLY A 92 -1.25 4.94 -2.79
CA GLY A 92 -2.40 4.23 -3.38
C GLY A 92 -3.72 4.44 -2.62
N LEU A 93 -3.67 4.53 -1.28
CA LEU A 93 -4.86 4.89 -0.50
C LEU A 93 -5.25 6.36 -0.74
N GLY A 94 -4.25 7.25 -0.89
CA GLY A 94 -4.45 8.64 -1.27
C GLY A 94 -5.18 8.77 -2.60
N ALA A 95 -4.79 7.99 -3.61
CA ALA A 95 -5.43 7.94 -4.93
C ALA A 95 -6.92 7.57 -4.84
N ILE A 96 -7.27 6.55 -4.04
CA ILE A 96 -8.67 6.16 -3.80
C ILE A 96 -9.44 7.28 -3.11
N ILE A 97 -8.86 7.90 -2.08
CA ILE A 97 -9.50 8.99 -1.34
C ILE A 97 -9.71 10.22 -2.23
N ASP A 98 -8.77 10.56 -3.11
CA ASP A 98 -8.88 11.70 -4.00
C ASP A 98 -9.93 11.44 -5.08
N SER A 99 -10.02 10.24 -5.66
CA SER A 99 -11.12 9.84 -6.53
C SER A 99 -12.48 9.92 -5.81
N ALA A 100 -12.57 9.45 -4.56
CA ALA A 100 -13.80 9.52 -3.78
C ALA A 100 -14.22 10.99 -3.48
N ARG A 101 -13.27 11.89 -3.29
CA ARG A 101 -13.51 13.32 -3.13
C ARG A 101 -14.02 13.96 -4.42
N ALA A 102 -13.39 13.66 -5.55
CA ALA A 102 -13.79 14.13 -6.86
C ALA A 102 -15.24 13.74 -7.17
N ILE A 103 -15.58 12.46 -7.00
CA ILE A 103 -16.96 11.95 -7.15
C ILE A 103 -17.93 12.67 -6.22
N THR A 104 -17.56 12.80 -4.94
CA THR A 104 -18.41 13.47 -3.94
C THR A 104 -18.63 14.95 -4.26
N SER A 105 -17.66 15.60 -4.91
CA SER A 105 -17.72 17.01 -5.36
C SER A 105 -18.43 17.18 -6.71
N GLY A 106 -18.80 16.09 -7.39
CA GLY A 106 -19.45 16.12 -8.69
C GLY A 106 -18.49 16.36 -9.87
N GLU A 107 -17.21 16.02 -9.71
CA GLU A 107 -16.18 16.19 -10.75
C GLU A 107 -16.07 14.97 -11.69
N GLY A 108 -17.10 14.13 -11.76
CA GLY A 108 -17.18 12.94 -12.57
C GLY A 108 -17.72 11.74 -11.79
N ASP A 109 -17.99 10.65 -12.51
CA ASP A 109 -18.72 9.52 -11.97
C ASP A 109 -17.91 8.23 -11.85
N LEU A 110 -16.81 8.06 -12.60
CA LEU A 110 -16.07 6.80 -12.66
C LEU A 110 -14.57 7.03 -12.81
N TYR A 111 -13.81 6.48 -11.89
CA TYR A 111 -12.36 6.62 -11.78
C TYR A 111 -11.66 5.26 -11.68
N VAL A 112 -10.46 5.17 -12.20
CA VAL A 112 -9.53 4.09 -11.85
C VAL A 112 -8.52 4.67 -10.86
N ALA A 113 -8.55 4.17 -9.63
CA ALA A 113 -7.63 4.56 -8.58
C ALA A 113 -6.71 3.39 -8.21
N GLY A 114 -5.48 3.65 -7.86
CA GLY A 114 -4.58 2.58 -7.52
C GLY A 114 -3.18 3.03 -7.18
N GLY A 115 -2.22 2.21 -7.51
CA GLY A 115 -0.82 2.57 -7.39
C GLY A 115 0.12 1.45 -7.81
N VAL A 116 1.37 1.82 -7.98
CA VAL A 116 2.46 0.96 -8.39
C VAL A 116 3.73 1.33 -7.64
N GLU A 117 4.58 0.36 -7.42
CA GLU A 117 5.97 0.59 -7.06
C GLU A 117 6.81 -0.53 -7.64
N SER A 118 7.92 -0.20 -8.29
CA SER A 118 8.97 -1.15 -8.62
C SER A 118 10.24 -0.73 -7.90
N MET A 119 10.42 -1.28 -6.70
CA MET A 119 11.59 -0.97 -5.89
C MET A 119 12.86 -1.63 -6.43
N SER A 120 12.71 -2.72 -7.19
CA SER A 120 13.83 -3.37 -7.89
C SER A 120 14.41 -2.51 -9.03
N ARG A 121 13.59 -1.65 -9.63
CA ARG A 121 13.98 -0.78 -10.75
C ARG A 121 14.18 0.68 -10.35
N ALA A 122 14.12 0.96 -9.05
CA ALA A 122 14.39 2.29 -8.53
C ALA A 122 15.79 2.77 -8.97
N PRO A 123 15.91 3.93 -9.63
CA PRO A 123 17.16 4.34 -10.23
C PRO A 123 18.16 4.88 -9.19
N PHE A 124 19.43 4.87 -9.55
CA PHE A 124 20.42 5.74 -8.92
C PHE A 124 20.20 7.18 -9.39
N VAL A 125 20.28 8.13 -8.48
CA VAL A 125 20.17 9.56 -8.79
C VAL A 125 21.38 10.34 -8.29
N MET A 126 21.78 11.34 -9.06
CA MET A 126 22.92 12.20 -8.77
C MET A 126 22.51 13.67 -8.86
N GLY A 127 22.86 14.46 -7.85
CA GLY A 127 22.64 15.91 -7.85
C GLY A 127 23.47 16.65 -8.87
N LYS A 128 23.01 17.82 -9.29
CA LYS A 128 23.84 18.75 -10.05
C LYS A 128 25.01 19.24 -9.21
N ALA A 129 26.15 19.47 -9.83
CA ALA A 129 27.27 20.13 -9.18
C ALA A 129 26.89 21.55 -8.74
N GLU A 130 27.25 21.93 -7.50
CA GLU A 130 26.98 23.26 -6.97
C GLU A 130 28.00 24.31 -7.44
N SER A 131 29.18 23.87 -7.91
CA SER A 131 30.24 24.74 -8.41
C SER A 131 30.84 24.19 -9.69
N ALA A 132 31.42 25.07 -10.52
CA ALA A 132 32.18 24.67 -11.70
C ALA A 132 33.39 23.80 -11.30
N TYR A 133 33.70 22.79 -12.11
CA TYR A 133 34.80 21.86 -11.92
C TYR A 133 34.77 21.08 -10.61
N SER A 134 33.58 20.94 -9.98
CA SER A 134 33.40 20.10 -8.79
C SER A 134 33.88 18.68 -9.04
N ARG A 135 34.60 18.11 -8.06
CA ARG A 135 35.03 16.70 -8.06
C ARG A 135 34.26 15.88 -7.04
N ASP A 136 33.26 16.47 -6.38
CA ASP A 136 32.42 15.82 -5.38
C ASP A 136 31.06 15.47 -6.04
N ALA A 137 30.88 14.20 -6.37
CA ALA A 137 29.64 13.66 -6.90
C ALA A 137 29.08 12.63 -5.93
N LYS A 138 27.81 12.83 -5.46
CA LYS A 138 27.10 11.88 -4.62
C LYS A 138 26.01 11.20 -5.42
N ILE A 139 26.03 9.87 -5.40
CA ILE A 139 25.01 9.02 -6.00
C ILE A 139 24.15 8.46 -4.86
N TYR A 140 22.83 8.54 -5.00
CA TYR A 140 21.86 7.98 -4.07
C TYR A 140 21.11 6.84 -4.72
N ASP A 141 21.01 5.72 -4.02
CA ASP A 141 20.05 4.65 -4.33
C ASP A 141 18.66 5.11 -3.91
N THR A 142 17.68 5.03 -4.81
CA THR A 142 16.32 5.47 -4.55
C THR A 142 15.38 4.32 -4.17
N THR A 143 15.90 3.11 -3.99
CA THR A 143 15.13 1.92 -3.59
C THR A 143 14.40 2.14 -2.28
N ILE A 144 15.11 2.64 -1.25
CA ILE A 144 14.56 3.01 0.05
C ILE A 144 15.28 4.22 0.64
N GLY A 145 14.65 4.88 1.60
CA GLY A 145 15.27 5.95 2.37
C GLY A 145 15.26 7.31 1.67
N SER A 146 15.96 8.25 2.29
CA SER A 146 16.02 9.63 1.83
C SER A 146 17.13 9.84 0.81
N ARG A 147 16.79 10.50 -0.30
CA ARG A 147 17.76 11.08 -1.24
C ARG A 147 17.77 12.58 -1.07
N PHE A 148 18.95 13.19 -1.22
CA PHE A 148 19.15 14.63 -1.04
C PHE A 148 18.60 15.18 0.29
N PRO A 149 18.99 14.63 1.46
CA PRO A 149 18.39 15.01 2.73
C PRO A 149 18.61 16.51 3.00
N ASN A 150 17.53 17.20 3.36
CA ASN A 150 17.60 18.61 3.72
C ASN A 150 18.23 18.76 5.11
N LYS A 151 19.36 19.46 5.19
CA LYS A 151 20.14 19.63 6.43
C LYS A 151 19.32 20.28 7.56
N LYS A 152 18.37 21.17 7.25
CA LYS A 152 17.51 21.81 8.26
C LYS A 152 16.51 20.82 8.85
N ILE A 153 15.93 19.95 8.02
CA ILE A 153 15.02 18.89 8.48
C ILE A 153 15.79 17.89 9.36
N VAL A 154 16.96 17.44 8.89
CA VAL A 154 17.80 16.52 9.67
C VAL A 154 18.23 17.11 11.01
N ALA A 155 18.60 18.39 11.05
CA ALA A 155 18.99 19.07 12.28
C ALA A 155 17.83 19.22 13.29
N GLN A 156 16.59 19.39 12.79
CA GLN A 156 15.41 19.63 13.64
C GLN A 156 14.71 18.33 14.07
N TYR A 157 14.63 17.34 13.19
CA TYR A 157 13.81 16.14 13.38
C TYR A 157 14.59 14.82 13.34
N GLY A 158 15.91 14.89 13.12
CA GLY A 158 16.76 13.72 12.91
C GLY A 158 16.73 13.18 11.48
N GLY A 159 17.65 12.27 11.19
CA GLY A 159 17.79 11.61 9.88
C GLY A 159 17.63 10.09 9.99
N HIS A 160 16.67 9.62 10.77
CA HIS A 160 16.46 8.21 11.06
C HIS A 160 16.10 7.43 9.79
N SER A 161 16.72 6.29 9.60
CA SER A 161 16.30 5.29 8.60
C SER A 161 14.97 4.65 8.99
N MET A 162 14.31 3.99 8.05
CA MET A 162 13.00 3.36 8.32
C MET A 162 13.07 2.34 9.47
N PRO A 163 14.04 1.40 9.52
CA PRO A 163 14.13 0.47 10.66
C PRO A 163 14.38 1.18 12.00
N GLU A 164 15.20 2.25 12.03
CA GLU A 164 15.37 3.05 13.26
C GLU A 164 14.05 3.67 13.74
N THR A 165 13.17 4.09 12.83
CA THR A 165 11.84 4.58 13.23
C THR A 165 10.96 3.46 13.80
N GLY A 166 11.14 2.22 13.34
CA GLY A 166 10.50 1.03 13.89
C GLY A 166 10.97 0.70 15.30
N ASP A 167 12.27 0.89 15.58
CA ASP A 167 12.85 0.76 16.92
C ASP A 167 12.42 1.92 17.83
N ASN A 168 12.43 3.15 17.33
CA ASN A 168 12.01 4.34 18.09
C ASN A 168 10.55 4.23 18.56
N VAL A 169 9.64 3.78 17.69
CA VAL A 169 8.23 3.62 18.07
C VAL A 169 8.06 2.47 19.05
N ALA A 170 8.87 1.40 18.96
CA ALA A 170 8.87 0.33 19.94
C ALA A 170 9.28 0.82 21.33
N VAL A 171 10.32 1.64 21.42
CA VAL A 171 10.75 2.24 22.69
C VAL A 171 9.66 3.15 23.26
N GLU A 172 9.08 4.03 22.44
CA GLU A 172 8.04 4.99 22.84
C GLU A 172 6.80 4.30 23.43
N TYR A 173 6.40 3.18 22.84
CA TYR A 173 5.21 2.43 23.25
C TYR A 173 5.52 1.19 24.10
N GLY A 174 6.79 0.92 24.41
CA GLY A 174 7.21 -0.23 25.22
C GLY A 174 6.83 -1.57 24.57
N ILE A 175 7.12 -1.72 23.29
CA ILE A 175 6.93 -2.97 22.53
C ILE A 175 8.22 -3.78 22.58
N THR A 176 8.12 -5.07 22.96
CA THR A 176 9.28 -5.94 23.06
C THR A 176 9.57 -6.68 21.75
N ARG A 177 10.76 -7.23 21.64
CA ARG A 177 11.18 -8.07 20.53
C ARG A 177 10.30 -9.32 20.39
N GLU A 178 9.96 -9.96 21.49
CA GLU A 178 9.13 -11.16 21.54
C GLU A 178 7.72 -10.87 21.00
N GLN A 179 7.15 -9.72 21.38
CA GLN A 179 5.84 -9.29 20.85
C GLN A 179 5.92 -9.06 19.35
N ALA A 180 6.96 -8.39 18.86
CA ALA A 180 7.16 -8.13 17.44
C ALA A 180 7.32 -9.41 16.62
N ASP A 181 8.12 -10.38 17.11
CA ASP A 181 8.31 -11.66 16.43
C ASP A 181 7.02 -12.51 16.44
N LEU A 182 6.27 -12.52 17.54
CA LEU A 182 4.98 -13.21 17.63
C LEU A 182 3.98 -12.64 16.61
N PHE A 183 3.86 -11.30 16.53
CA PHE A 183 2.98 -10.64 15.56
C PHE A 183 3.38 -11.00 14.12
N ALA A 184 4.68 -10.98 13.80
CA ALA A 184 5.18 -11.32 12.47
C ALA A 184 4.88 -12.78 12.10
N ALA A 185 5.08 -13.72 13.01
CA ALA A 185 4.71 -15.13 12.81
C ALA A 185 3.20 -15.28 12.57
N GLN A 186 2.37 -14.56 13.32
CA GLN A 186 0.92 -14.54 13.12
C GLN A 186 0.51 -13.98 11.77
N SER A 187 1.16 -12.90 11.29
CA SER A 187 0.91 -12.33 9.96
C SER A 187 1.17 -13.37 8.85
N GLN A 188 2.29 -14.08 8.91
CA GLN A 188 2.61 -15.16 7.98
C GLN A 188 1.59 -16.30 8.03
N ALA A 189 1.20 -16.73 9.23
CA ALA A 189 0.21 -17.80 9.42
C ALA A 189 -1.18 -17.41 8.90
N LYS A 190 -1.62 -16.15 9.14
CA LYS A 190 -2.89 -15.61 8.64
C LYS A 190 -2.90 -15.56 7.11
N TYR A 191 -1.81 -15.09 6.49
CA TYR A 191 -1.69 -15.09 5.04
C TYR A 191 -1.77 -16.50 4.45
N GLN A 192 -1.01 -17.45 5.02
CA GLN A 192 -1.00 -18.82 4.54
C GLN A 192 -2.40 -19.44 4.61
N LYS A 193 -3.09 -19.25 5.72
CA LYS A 193 -4.48 -19.68 5.88
C LYS A 193 -5.41 -19.06 4.85
N ALA A 194 -5.35 -17.74 4.66
CA ALA A 194 -6.16 -17.04 3.67
C ALA A 194 -5.90 -17.56 2.24
N LYS A 195 -4.63 -17.84 1.91
CA LYS A 195 -4.23 -18.44 0.63
C LYS A 195 -4.84 -19.84 0.45
N GLU A 196 -4.75 -20.70 1.46
CA GLU A 196 -5.31 -22.06 1.44
C GLU A 196 -6.84 -22.06 1.33
N GLU A 197 -7.50 -21.05 1.89
CA GLU A 197 -8.96 -20.84 1.77
C GLU A 197 -9.38 -20.22 0.41
N GLY A 198 -8.44 -19.95 -0.50
CA GLY A 198 -8.71 -19.35 -1.81
C GLY A 198 -9.08 -17.87 -1.74
N PHE A 199 -8.82 -17.17 -0.63
CA PHE A 199 -9.24 -15.78 -0.43
C PHE A 199 -8.73 -14.83 -1.52
N PHE A 200 -7.51 -15.04 -2.02
CA PHE A 200 -6.89 -14.17 -3.03
C PHE A 200 -7.31 -14.51 -4.47
N GLU A 201 -8.10 -15.54 -4.69
CA GLU A 201 -8.66 -15.84 -6.01
C GLU A 201 -9.56 -14.70 -6.49
N GLY A 202 -9.33 -14.24 -7.74
CA GLY A 202 -10.02 -13.09 -8.30
C GLY A 202 -9.55 -11.71 -7.80
N GLU A 203 -8.57 -11.67 -6.87
CA GLU A 203 -7.84 -10.46 -6.49
C GLU A 203 -6.54 -10.32 -7.28
N ILE A 204 -5.80 -11.44 -7.46
CA ILE A 204 -4.51 -11.46 -8.15
C ILE A 204 -4.71 -11.72 -9.64
N THR A 205 -4.15 -10.87 -10.50
CA THR A 205 -4.03 -11.09 -11.94
C THR A 205 -2.61 -11.54 -12.29
N ALA A 206 -2.50 -12.51 -13.22
CA ALA A 206 -1.21 -13.02 -13.64
C ALA A 206 -0.37 -11.95 -14.35
N VAL A 207 0.93 -12.00 -14.13
CA VAL A 207 1.93 -11.19 -14.83
C VAL A 207 2.79 -12.11 -15.70
N GLU A 208 2.86 -11.81 -16.99
CA GLU A 208 3.71 -12.51 -17.91
C GLU A 208 5.13 -11.96 -17.87
N VAL A 209 6.11 -12.79 -17.54
CA VAL A 209 7.51 -12.42 -17.39
C VAL A 209 8.36 -13.13 -18.45
N SER A 210 9.09 -12.38 -19.25
CA SER A 210 9.99 -12.93 -20.27
C SER A 210 11.14 -13.70 -19.62
N GLN A 211 11.37 -14.92 -20.09
CA GLN A 211 12.54 -15.73 -19.71
C GLN A 211 13.67 -15.67 -20.75
N GLY A 212 13.66 -14.62 -21.58
CA GLY A 212 14.59 -14.45 -22.70
C GLY A 212 14.10 -15.14 -23.98
N LYS A 213 14.92 -15.09 -25.04
CA LYS A 213 14.50 -15.49 -26.39
C LYS A 213 14.26 -16.99 -26.58
N LYS A 214 14.73 -17.84 -25.66
CA LYS A 214 14.73 -19.30 -25.84
C LYS A 214 13.65 -20.03 -25.06
N LEU A 215 13.05 -19.40 -24.08
CA LEU A 215 12.01 -20.01 -23.22
C LEU A 215 10.69 -19.27 -23.39
N PRO A 216 9.56 -19.98 -23.25
CA PRO A 216 8.27 -19.30 -23.22
C PRO A 216 8.20 -18.38 -22.01
N PRO A 217 7.41 -17.31 -22.06
CA PRO A 217 7.19 -16.46 -20.91
C PRO A 217 6.65 -17.26 -19.70
N LYS A 218 7.06 -16.87 -18.50
CA LYS A 218 6.55 -17.44 -17.26
C LYS A 218 5.32 -16.63 -16.78
N GLN A 219 4.26 -17.31 -16.37
CA GLN A 219 3.13 -16.68 -15.69
C GLN A 219 3.43 -16.64 -14.20
N VAL A 220 3.52 -15.43 -13.62
CA VAL A 220 3.65 -15.21 -12.19
C VAL A 220 2.26 -14.92 -11.64
N THR A 221 1.75 -15.83 -10.80
CA THR A 221 0.36 -15.84 -10.32
C THR A 221 0.23 -15.75 -8.81
N GLU A 222 1.34 -15.81 -8.09
CA GLU A 222 1.37 -15.86 -6.63
C GLU A 222 2.35 -14.82 -6.06
N ASP A 223 2.04 -14.31 -4.87
CA ASP A 223 2.95 -13.46 -4.12
C ASP A 223 4.25 -14.20 -3.81
N GLU A 224 5.39 -13.57 -4.07
CA GLU A 224 6.72 -14.16 -3.91
C GLU A 224 7.30 -13.97 -2.51
N HIS A 225 6.79 -12.98 -1.77
CA HIS A 225 7.35 -12.58 -0.47
C HIS A 225 7.01 -13.53 0.70
N PRO A 226 5.83 -14.19 0.75
CA PRO A 226 5.43 -14.99 1.91
C PRO A 226 6.41 -16.09 2.27
N ARG A 227 6.60 -16.29 3.58
CA ARG A 227 7.52 -17.28 4.17
C ARG A 227 6.80 -18.09 5.24
N PRO A 228 6.04 -19.13 4.88
CA PRO A 228 5.24 -19.90 5.84
C PRO A 228 6.07 -20.60 6.94
N SER A 229 7.39 -20.74 6.74
CA SER A 229 8.32 -21.26 7.74
C SER A 229 8.76 -20.24 8.81
N SER A 230 8.26 -19.01 8.78
CA SER A 230 8.56 -17.95 9.76
C SER A 230 7.82 -18.21 11.08
N THR A 231 8.27 -19.22 11.84
CA THR A 231 7.80 -19.48 13.21
C THR A 231 8.48 -18.54 14.21
N VAL A 232 7.91 -18.39 15.41
CA VAL A 232 8.52 -17.57 16.47
C VAL A 232 9.95 -18.04 16.75
N GLU A 233 10.20 -19.36 16.82
CA GLU A 233 11.52 -19.94 17.07
C GLU A 233 12.52 -19.63 15.93
N ALA A 234 12.04 -19.48 14.70
CA ALA A 234 12.89 -19.08 13.58
C ALA A 234 13.21 -17.58 13.65
N LEU A 235 12.22 -16.76 13.98
CA LEU A 235 12.36 -15.31 14.05
C LEU A 235 13.27 -14.84 15.19
N THR A 236 13.21 -15.48 16.36
CA THR A 236 14.08 -15.15 17.52
C THR A 236 15.57 -15.31 17.24
N LYS A 237 15.95 -16.14 16.24
CA LYS A 237 17.36 -16.34 15.83
C LYS A 237 17.90 -15.18 14.97
N LEU A 238 17.01 -14.32 14.44
CA LEU A 238 17.43 -13.21 13.59
C LEU A 238 18.04 -12.09 14.44
N LYS A 239 19.15 -11.54 13.96
CA LYS A 239 19.78 -10.38 14.59
C LYS A 239 18.92 -9.13 14.33
N PRO A 240 18.77 -8.24 15.30
CA PRO A 240 18.18 -6.93 15.06
C PRO A 240 19.03 -6.15 14.03
N LEU A 241 18.37 -5.27 13.27
CA LEU A 241 19.04 -4.44 12.26
C LEU A 241 19.98 -3.41 12.90
N PHE A 242 19.63 -2.96 14.10
CA PHE A 242 20.48 -2.09 14.93
C PHE A 242 20.67 -2.72 16.31
N GLU A 243 21.85 -2.51 16.91
CA GLU A 243 22.17 -3.03 18.22
C GLU A 243 21.17 -2.53 19.28
N GLY A 244 20.61 -3.44 20.06
CA GLY A 244 19.58 -3.15 21.05
C GLY A 244 18.18 -2.89 20.49
N GLY A 245 17.99 -2.94 19.17
CA GLY A 245 16.69 -2.76 18.53
C GLY A 245 15.82 -4.01 18.57
N VAL A 246 14.54 -3.86 18.21
CA VAL A 246 13.56 -4.94 18.10
C VAL A 246 13.29 -5.33 16.64
N VAL A 247 13.60 -4.44 15.69
CA VAL A 247 13.33 -4.65 14.25
C VAL A 247 14.35 -5.60 13.63
N THR A 248 13.86 -6.60 12.94
CA THR A 248 14.64 -7.59 12.20
C THR A 248 14.14 -7.73 10.78
N ALA A 249 14.89 -8.42 9.92
CA ALA A 249 14.42 -8.77 8.57
C ALA A 249 13.17 -9.68 8.56
N GLY A 250 12.84 -10.32 9.68
CA GLY A 250 11.69 -11.24 9.80
C GLY A 250 10.42 -10.60 10.36
N ASN A 251 10.53 -9.43 11.03
CA ASN A 251 9.39 -8.71 11.61
C ASN A 251 9.17 -7.32 11.00
N ALA A 252 9.74 -7.10 9.83
CA ALA A 252 9.57 -5.95 8.96
C ALA A 252 8.98 -6.38 7.61
N SER A 253 8.31 -5.47 6.91
CA SER A 253 7.93 -5.67 5.51
C SER A 253 9.15 -5.74 4.60
N GLY A 254 8.98 -6.34 3.44
CA GLY A 254 10.05 -6.42 2.43
C GLY A 254 10.14 -5.18 1.54
N ILE A 255 11.16 -5.19 0.71
CA ILE A 255 11.32 -4.32 -0.46
C ILE A 255 10.70 -5.07 -1.63
N ASN A 256 9.67 -4.50 -2.28
CA ASN A 256 8.80 -5.25 -3.16
C ASN A 256 8.43 -4.48 -4.43
N ASP A 257 8.01 -5.25 -5.45
CA ASP A 257 7.48 -4.76 -6.71
C ASP A 257 6.00 -5.16 -6.83
N GLY A 258 5.15 -4.28 -7.35
CA GLY A 258 3.76 -4.62 -7.59
C GLY A 258 2.87 -3.43 -7.91
N ALA A 259 1.68 -3.73 -8.42
CA ALA A 259 0.64 -2.76 -8.76
C ALA A 259 -0.74 -3.24 -8.29
N ALA A 260 -1.62 -2.29 -7.99
CA ALA A 260 -3.02 -2.55 -7.67
C ALA A 260 -3.90 -1.46 -8.28
N ALA A 261 -5.05 -1.83 -8.81
CA ALA A 261 -6.04 -0.91 -9.36
C ALA A 261 -7.43 -1.23 -8.83
N VAL A 262 -8.21 -0.20 -8.54
CA VAL A 262 -9.57 -0.27 -7.98
C VAL A 262 -10.47 0.64 -8.80
N LEU A 263 -11.65 0.16 -9.17
CA LEU A 263 -12.69 0.93 -9.84
C LEU A 263 -13.54 1.64 -8.79
N ILE A 264 -13.48 2.96 -8.81
CA ILE A 264 -14.22 3.84 -7.89
C ILE A 264 -15.28 4.58 -8.68
N GLY A 265 -16.51 4.61 -8.17
CA GLY A 265 -17.58 5.31 -8.90
C GLY A 265 -18.66 5.85 -7.99
N SER A 266 -19.52 6.69 -8.59
CA SER A 266 -20.78 7.14 -8.00
C SER A 266 -21.82 6.00 -8.01
N GLU A 267 -22.89 6.13 -7.24
CA GLU A 267 -24.02 5.20 -7.28
C GLU A 267 -24.67 5.19 -8.70
N ALA A 268 -24.73 6.34 -9.34
CA ALA A 268 -25.25 6.48 -10.71
C ALA A 268 -24.41 5.70 -11.73
N ALA A 269 -23.07 5.73 -11.59
CA ALA A 269 -22.19 4.91 -12.44
C ALA A 269 -22.44 3.41 -12.21
N GLY A 270 -22.60 2.98 -10.96
CA GLY A 270 -22.93 1.60 -10.64
C GLY A 270 -24.22 1.15 -11.33
N GLN A 271 -25.28 1.94 -11.26
CA GLN A 271 -26.54 1.67 -11.91
C GLN A 271 -26.42 1.64 -13.44
N LYS A 272 -25.71 2.63 -14.02
CA LYS A 272 -25.49 2.75 -15.46
C LYS A 272 -24.81 1.53 -16.07
N TYR A 273 -23.81 0.98 -15.38
CA TYR A 273 -23.00 -0.14 -15.89
C TYR A 273 -23.37 -1.51 -15.28
N GLY A 274 -24.40 -1.55 -14.44
CA GLY A 274 -24.83 -2.79 -13.77
C GLY A 274 -23.78 -3.34 -12.79
N LEU A 275 -22.96 -2.47 -12.22
CA LEU A 275 -21.93 -2.84 -11.26
C LEU A 275 -22.53 -3.00 -9.85
N LYS A 276 -22.12 -4.04 -9.14
CA LYS A 276 -22.47 -4.22 -7.72
C LYS A 276 -21.36 -3.64 -6.87
N PRO A 277 -21.68 -2.71 -5.94
CA PRO A 277 -20.66 -2.14 -5.08
C PRO A 277 -20.15 -3.17 -4.07
N MET A 278 -18.83 -3.20 -3.89
CA MET A 278 -18.19 -4.00 -2.84
C MET A 278 -18.24 -3.28 -1.48
N ALA A 279 -17.99 -1.98 -1.50
CA ALA A 279 -18.03 -1.16 -0.29
C ALA A 279 -18.30 0.31 -0.65
N LYS A 280 -18.86 1.04 0.31
CA LYS A 280 -19.00 2.50 0.27
C LYS A 280 -17.87 3.14 1.07
N ILE A 281 -17.27 4.18 0.53
CA ILE A 281 -16.25 5.00 1.23
C ILE A 281 -16.99 6.06 2.05
N LEU A 282 -16.86 5.99 3.38
CA LEU A 282 -17.58 6.89 4.28
C LEU A 282 -16.76 8.13 4.64
N SER A 283 -15.51 7.95 4.97
CA SER A 283 -14.65 9.02 5.46
C SER A 283 -13.17 8.72 5.25
N ALA A 284 -12.35 9.76 5.34
CA ALA A 284 -10.91 9.64 5.38
C ALA A 284 -10.29 10.75 6.24
N ALA A 285 -9.09 10.49 6.79
CA ALA A 285 -8.33 11.48 7.52
C ALA A 285 -6.83 11.23 7.43
N ALA A 286 -6.07 12.32 7.37
CA ALA A 286 -4.63 12.31 7.55
C ALA A 286 -4.27 12.95 8.90
N ALA A 287 -3.14 12.51 9.46
CA ALA A 287 -2.56 13.09 10.67
C ALA A 287 -1.05 13.17 10.55
N GLY A 288 -0.44 14.21 11.12
CA GLY A 288 1.00 14.32 11.30
C GLY A 288 1.42 13.79 12.68
N VAL A 289 2.65 13.29 12.76
CA VAL A 289 3.32 12.84 13.98
C VAL A 289 4.81 13.14 13.86
N GLU A 290 5.54 13.11 14.98
CA GLU A 290 6.99 13.29 14.92
C GLU A 290 7.65 12.29 13.96
N PRO A 291 8.53 12.75 13.05
CA PRO A 291 9.17 11.89 12.06
C PRO A 291 9.89 10.67 12.65
N ARG A 292 10.54 10.82 13.83
CA ARG A 292 11.26 9.72 14.49
C ARG A 292 10.37 8.54 14.91
N ILE A 293 9.07 8.79 15.12
CA ILE A 293 8.05 7.79 15.47
C ILE A 293 6.92 7.74 14.43
N MET A 294 7.28 7.85 13.15
CA MET A 294 6.31 7.86 12.04
C MET A 294 5.32 6.70 12.10
N GLY A 295 5.74 5.58 12.68
CA GLY A 295 4.92 4.39 12.86
C GLY A 295 3.63 4.62 13.67
N ALA A 296 3.59 5.65 14.53
CA ALA A 296 2.40 6.01 15.32
C ALA A 296 1.37 6.85 14.52
N GLY A 297 1.69 7.28 13.30
CA GLY A 297 0.79 8.09 12.46
C GLY A 297 -0.63 7.57 12.31
N PRO A 298 -0.85 6.24 12.13
CA PRO A 298 -2.18 5.65 12.05
C PRO A 298 -3.09 5.93 13.24
N ILE A 299 -2.57 6.09 14.44
CA ILE A 299 -3.37 6.27 15.66
C ILE A 299 -4.35 7.44 15.51
N GLU A 300 -3.83 8.63 15.25
CA GLU A 300 -4.65 9.83 15.10
C GLU A 300 -5.41 9.87 13.77
N ALA A 301 -4.85 9.28 12.70
CA ALA A 301 -5.55 9.17 11.43
C ALA A 301 -6.80 8.30 11.55
N ILE A 302 -6.71 7.14 12.21
CA ILE A 302 -7.85 6.23 12.46
C ILE A 302 -8.89 6.93 13.33
N LYS A 303 -8.51 7.50 14.50
CA LYS A 303 -9.45 8.20 15.38
C LYS A 303 -10.23 9.28 14.63
N LYS A 304 -9.54 10.09 13.82
CA LYS A 304 -10.19 11.15 13.02
C LYS A 304 -11.12 10.59 11.95
N ALA A 305 -10.69 9.54 11.23
CA ALA A 305 -11.50 8.95 10.15
C ALA A 305 -12.76 8.30 10.72
N VAL A 306 -12.65 7.52 11.79
CA VAL A 306 -13.75 6.84 12.48
C VAL A 306 -14.75 7.87 13.03
N SER A 307 -14.28 8.90 13.72
CA SER A 307 -15.13 10.00 14.21
C SER A 307 -15.86 10.73 13.07
N ARG A 308 -15.20 10.98 11.93
CA ARG A 308 -15.83 11.59 10.75
C ARG A 308 -16.91 10.71 10.10
N ALA A 309 -16.81 9.40 10.25
CA ALA A 309 -17.84 8.45 9.84
C ALA A 309 -19.03 8.39 10.83
N GLY A 310 -18.92 9.05 11.98
CA GLY A 310 -19.92 8.96 13.05
C GLY A 310 -19.87 7.63 13.81
N LEU A 311 -18.72 6.96 13.78
CA LEU A 311 -18.48 5.65 14.38
C LEU A 311 -17.49 5.72 15.55
N THR A 312 -17.40 4.63 16.28
CA THR A 312 -16.40 4.33 17.31
C THR A 312 -15.50 3.17 16.85
N LEU A 313 -14.41 2.89 17.55
CA LEU A 313 -13.57 1.72 17.27
C LEU A 313 -14.28 0.39 17.50
N ASP A 314 -15.30 0.37 18.38
CA ASP A 314 -16.07 -0.83 18.68
C ASP A 314 -17.08 -1.17 17.59
N ASP A 315 -17.45 -0.20 16.75
CA ASP A 315 -18.32 -0.43 15.59
C ASP A 315 -17.59 -1.10 14.42
N LEU A 316 -16.25 -1.13 14.46
CA LEU A 316 -15.45 -1.70 13.39
C LEU A 316 -15.37 -3.22 13.48
N ASP A 317 -15.66 -3.90 12.40
CA ASP A 317 -15.49 -5.35 12.26
C ASP A 317 -14.09 -5.75 11.76
N ILE A 318 -13.40 -4.84 11.08
CA ILE A 318 -12.03 -5.05 10.57
C ILE A 318 -11.20 -3.78 10.82
N ILE A 319 -10.00 -3.99 11.34
CA ILE A 319 -8.97 -2.96 11.55
C ILE A 319 -7.74 -3.37 10.74
N GLU A 320 -7.58 -2.81 9.57
CA GLU A 320 -6.44 -3.12 8.70
C GLU A 320 -5.40 -2.01 8.77
N ILE A 321 -4.25 -2.32 9.34
CA ILE A 321 -3.10 -1.41 9.46
C ILE A 321 -1.95 -2.01 8.68
N ASN A 322 -1.39 -1.27 7.73
CA ASN A 322 -0.23 -1.72 6.98
C ASN A 322 0.93 -2.08 7.91
N GLU A 323 1.54 -3.22 7.68
CA GLU A 323 2.60 -3.76 8.51
C GLU A 323 3.98 -3.37 7.95
N ALA A 324 4.35 -2.09 8.08
CA ALA A 324 5.72 -1.69 7.75
C ALA A 324 6.72 -2.38 8.68
N PHE A 325 6.39 -2.42 9.98
CA PHE A 325 7.10 -3.14 11.03
C PHE A 325 6.08 -3.71 12.02
N ALA A 326 6.35 -4.89 12.58
CA ALA A 326 5.51 -5.46 13.64
C ALA A 326 5.41 -4.52 14.85
N SER A 327 6.53 -3.94 15.27
CA SER A 327 6.58 -2.96 16.36
C SER A 327 5.69 -1.75 16.09
N GLN A 328 5.60 -1.31 14.84
CA GLN A 328 4.77 -0.18 14.44
C GLN A 328 3.28 -0.50 14.57
N VAL A 329 2.83 -1.68 14.11
CA VAL A 329 1.41 -2.06 14.24
C VAL A 329 1.04 -2.23 15.70
N LEU A 330 1.84 -2.93 16.48
CA LEU A 330 1.63 -3.11 17.92
C LEU A 330 1.55 -1.78 18.68
N SER A 331 2.39 -0.81 18.30
CA SER A 331 2.34 0.54 18.86
C SER A 331 1.02 1.26 18.51
N CYS A 332 0.54 1.07 17.28
CA CYS A 332 -0.78 1.61 16.88
C CYS A 332 -1.91 0.96 17.69
N LEU A 333 -1.92 -0.36 17.84
CA LEU A 333 -2.93 -1.06 18.63
C LEU A 333 -2.94 -0.59 20.08
N LYS A 334 -1.75 -0.47 20.70
CA LYS A 334 -1.62 0.07 22.05
C LYS A 334 -2.16 1.49 22.19
N GLY A 335 -1.83 2.38 21.22
CA GLY A 335 -2.31 3.76 21.20
C GLY A 335 -3.81 3.91 20.90
N LEU A 336 -4.42 2.90 20.32
CA LEU A 336 -5.86 2.79 20.06
C LEU A 336 -6.61 2.08 21.20
N GLY A 337 -5.92 1.43 22.14
CA GLY A 337 -6.54 0.61 23.18
C GLY A 337 -7.09 -0.73 22.65
N VAL A 338 -6.54 -1.23 21.54
CA VAL A 338 -6.93 -2.51 20.90
C VAL A 338 -5.98 -3.61 21.38
N ASP A 339 -6.51 -4.79 21.71
CA ASP A 339 -5.71 -5.96 22.11
C ASP A 339 -4.83 -6.43 20.94
N PHE A 340 -3.61 -6.89 21.23
CA PHE A 340 -2.66 -7.38 20.23
C PHE A 340 -3.14 -8.64 19.49
N ASN A 341 -4.02 -9.41 20.12
CA ASN A 341 -4.62 -10.62 19.56
C ASN A 341 -6.06 -10.41 19.06
N ASP A 342 -6.52 -9.16 18.93
CA ASP A 342 -7.86 -8.87 18.45
C ASP A 342 -8.05 -9.47 17.04
N PRO A 343 -9.03 -10.38 16.84
CA PRO A 343 -9.23 -11.08 15.57
C PRO A 343 -9.67 -10.15 14.41
N ARG A 344 -10.05 -8.91 14.72
CA ARG A 344 -10.38 -7.88 13.72
C ARG A 344 -9.14 -7.31 13.04
N VAL A 345 -7.96 -7.46 13.66
CA VAL A 345 -6.71 -6.87 13.18
C VAL A 345 -6.09 -7.74 12.09
N ASN A 346 -5.90 -7.17 10.91
CA ASN A 346 -5.22 -7.78 9.76
C ASN A 346 -5.57 -9.27 9.60
N PRO A 347 -6.85 -9.61 9.36
CA PRO A 347 -7.33 -11.00 9.46
C PRO A 347 -6.72 -11.95 8.42
N ASN A 348 -6.21 -11.41 7.30
CA ASN A 348 -5.62 -12.19 6.21
C ASN A 348 -4.08 -12.06 6.13
N GLY A 349 -3.45 -11.60 7.21
CA GLY A 349 -2.05 -11.22 7.19
C GLY A 349 -1.83 -9.88 6.50
N GLY A 350 -0.64 -9.30 6.60
CA GLY A 350 -0.33 -7.99 6.06
C GLY A 350 1.02 -7.93 5.36
N ALA A 351 1.63 -6.75 5.31
CA ALA A 351 2.82 -6.49 4.51
C ALA A 351 4.07 -7.27 4.96
N ILE A 352 4.14 -7.75 6.20
CA ILE A 352 5.20 -8.64 6.64
C ILE A 352 5.16 -9.96 5.86
N ALA A 353 3.97 -10.45 5.55
CA ALA A 353 3.79 -11.66 4.74
C ALA A 353 3.76 -11.35 3.24
N VAL A 354 2.92 -10.42 2.80
CA VAL A 354 2.65 -10.14 1.36
C VAL A 354 3.74 -9.30 0.72
N GLY A 355 4.36 -8.38 1.48
CA GLY A 355 5.27 -7.37 0.95
C GLY A 355 4.65 -5.97 0.93
N HIS A 356 5.51 -4.96 0.66
CA HIS A 356 5.13 -3.55 0.74
C HIS A 356 5.65 -2.72 -0.45
N PRO A 357 5.16 -2.96 -1.68
CA PRO A 357 5.39 -2.01 -2.78
C PRO A 357 4.65 -0.71 -2.45
N LEU A 358 5.41 0.35 -2.14
CA LEU A 358 4.91 1.54 -1.43
C LEU A 358 3.67 2.14 -2.09
N GLY A 359 3.76 2.47 -3.37
CA GLY A 359 2.66 3.10 -4.12
C GLY A 359 1.42 2.22 -4.25
N ALA A 360 1.59 0.89 -4.35
CA ALA A 360 0.50 -0.07 -4.53
C ALA A 360 -0.21 -0.46 -3.22
N SER A 361 0.50 -0.42 -2.10
CA SER A 361 0.05 -1.02 -0.84
C SER A 361 -1.29 -0.50 -0.35
N GLY A 362 -1.53 0.82 -0.43
CA GLY A 362 -2.79 1.40 0.03
C GLY A 362 -4.00 0.94 -0.78
N ALA A 363 -3.84 0.75 -2.08
CA ALA A 363 -4.90 0.24 -2.95
C ALA A 363 -5.15 -1.25 -2.69
N ARG A 364 -4.08 -2.04 -2.51
CA ARG A 364 -4.19 -3.46 -2.12
C ARG A 364 -4.96 -3.61 -0.80
N LEU A 365 -4.61 -2.84 0.22
CA LEU A 365 -5.29 -2.89 1.52
C LEU A 365 -6.80 -2.59 1.39
N ALA A 366 -7.15 -1.53 0.66
CA ALA A 366 -8.55 -1.16 0.45
C ALA A 366 -9.33 -2.27 -0.28
N LEU A 367 -8.75 -2.88 -1.31
CA LEU A 367 -9.34 -3.98 -2.05
C LEU A 367 -9.52 -5.22 -1.16
N THR A 368 -8.44 -5.65 -0.49
CA THR A 368 -8.44 -6.83 0.40
C THR A 368 -9.51 -6.70 1.49
N VAL A 369 -9.61 -5.51 2.11
CA VAL A 369 -10.58 -5.27 3.19
C VAL A 369 -12.03 -5.22 2.66
N ALA A 370 -12.28 -4.61 1.50
CA ALA A 370 -13.61 -4.62 0.88
C ALA A 370 -14.07 -6.05 0.59
N ARG A 371 -13.19 -6.91 0.05
CA ARG A 371 -13.47 -8.34 -0.16
C ARG A 371 -13.72 -9.09 1.14
N GLU A 372 -12.95 -8.82 2.18
CA GLU A 372 -13.07 -9.48 3.47
C GLU A 372 -14.38 -9.11 4.20
N LEU A 373 -14.81 -7.85 4.12
CA LEU A 373 -16.11 -7.43 4.64
C LEU A 373 -17.26 -8.22 3.98
N GLN A 374 -17.21 -8.38 2.65
CA GLN A 374 -18.20 -9.17 1.92
C GLN A 374 -18.14 -10.65 2.31
N ARG A 375 -16.94 -11.26 2.30
CA ARG A 375 -16.75 -12.67 2.63
C ARG A 375 -17.29 -13.04 4.00
N ARG A 376 -17.11 -12.15 4.98
CA ARG A 376 -17.57 -12.36 6.38
C ARG A 376 -18.97 -11.84 6.63
N ASN A 377 -19.61 -11.18 5.67
CA ASN A 377 -20.86 -10.46 5.86
C ASN A 377 -20.78 -9.50 7.08
N LYS A 378 -19.69 -8.72 7.09
CA LYS A 378 -19.38 -7.71 8.12
C LYS A 378 -19.63 -6.32 7.59
N LYS A 379 -19.77 -5.32 8.47
CA LYS A 379 -20.30 -4.01 8.07
C LYS A 379 -19.22 -2.94 7.90
N TYR A 380 -18.40 -2.69 8.89
CA TYR A 380 -17.49 -1.55 8.89
C TYR A 380 -16.03 -1.96 9.01
N ALA A 381 -15.18 -1.27 8.27
CA ALA A 381 -13.74 -1.43 8.39
C ALA A 381 -12.99 -0.10 8.32
N VAL A 382 -11.81 -0.06 8.93
CA VAL A 382 -10.83 1.00 8.72
C VAL A 382 -9.57 0.43 8.06
N VAL A 383 -9.05 1.15 7.07
CA VAL A 383 -7.77 0.89 6.41
C VAL A 383 -6.83 2.03 6.75
N SER A 384 -5.61 1.73 7.21
CA SER A 384 -4.63 2.77 7.56
C SER A 384 -3.20 2.37 7.24
N LEU A 385 -2.38 3.38 6.95
CA LEU A 385 -0.93 3.24 6.75
C LEU A 385 -0.17 4.31 7.54
N CYS A 386 0.96 3.91 8.12
CA CYS A 386 1.99 4.84 8.52
C CYS A 386 2.74 5.35 7.30
N ILE A 387 3.33 6.52 7.39
CA ILE A 387 3.94 7.21 6.26
C ILE A 387 5.27 7.80 6.72
N GLY A 388 6.31 7.56 5.96
CA GLY A 388 7.62 8.16 6.20
C GLY A 388 7.55 9.68 6.42
N VAL A 389 8.50 10.22 7.15
CA VAL A 389 8.54 11.63 7.54
C VAL A 389 7.40 12.04 8.49
N GLY A 390 6.75 11.07 9.15
CA GLY A 390 5.85 11.35 10.27
C GLY A 390 4.42 11.70 9.89
N GLN A 391 3.71 10.80 9.20
CA GLN A 391 2.27 10.95 8.91
C GLN A 391 1.53 9.61 9.07
N GLY A 392 0.20 9.68 9.13
CA GLY A 392 -0.73 8.57 8.95
C GLY A 392 -1.87 8.96 8.03
N LEU A 393 -2.41 7.99 7.30
CA LEU A 393 -3.63 8.13 6.49
C LEU A 393 -4.57 6.99 6.83
N ALA A 394 -5.85 7.29 6.99
CA ALA A 394 -6.88 6.29 7.24
C ALA A 394 -8.13 6.56 6.39
N MET A 395 -8.84 5.49 6.05
CA MET A 395 -10.11 5.51 5.32
C MET A 395 -11.07 4.51 5.98
N VAL A 396 -12.32 4.91 6.19
CA VAL A 396 -13.40 4.04 6.68
C VAL A 396 -14.30 3.66 5.53
N ILE A 397 -14.60 2.37 5.42
CA ILE A 397 -15.49 1.81 4.42
C ILE A 397 -16.63 1.01 5.07
N GLU A 398 -17.76 0.93 4.37
CA GLU A 398 -18.97 0.19 4.76
C GLU A 398 -19.29 -0.84 3.68
N ASN A 399 -19.52 -2.08 4.08
CA ASN A 399 -20.10 -3.10 3.20
C ASN A 399 -21.54 -2.73 2.84
N VAL A 400 -21.84 -2.76 1.56
CA VAL A 400 -23.18 -2.41 1.03
C VAL A 400 -23.74 -3.51 0.11
N ALA A 401 -23.13 -4.70 0.16
CA ALA A 401 -23.58 -5.87 -0.59
C ALA A 401 -24.69 -6.61 0.15
#